data_55f89b379be6b31054a7e726f9e51dc7
#
_entry.id   55f89b379be6b31054a7e726f9e51dc7
#
_cell.length_a   1.000
_cell.length_b   1.000
_cell.length_c   1.000
_cell.angle_alpha   90.00
_cell.angle_beta   90.00
_cell.angle_gamma   90.00
#
_symmetry.space_group_name_H-M   'P 1'
#
loop_
_entity.id
_entity.type
_entity.pdbx_description
1 polymer ?
#
loop_
_entity_poly.entity_id
_entity_poly.type
_entity_poly.pdbx_seq_one_letter_code
_entity_poly.pdbx_strand_id
1 'polypeptide(L)'
;APRGWLGPGRQQTPNTVDLLVEAGFSYLADWAADELPFPVKARNGHLVALPYSNISDISGFVRWSWHADDLYRYACEHFDTLYEEAEKGARIISLAVHPYLTGRPPRIKWLDKSLKYITSHKGVWLTTGGEIADWYRQDYFAQAVKEGESLIEQSILSTE
;
A
#
# COMPACT_ATOMS: atom_id res chain seq x y z
N ALA A 1 -21.40 1.51 1.56
CA ALA A 1 -20.62 2.65 1.08
C ALA A 1 -19.15 2.25 0.93
N PRO A 2 -18.40 2.77 -0.04
CA PRO A 2 -16.97 2.49 -0.16
C PRO A 2 -16.23 3.03 1.08
N ARG A 3 -15.22 2.29 1.53
CA ARG A 3 -14.42 2.65 2.71
C ARG A 3 -13.02 3.11 2.37
N GLY A 4 -12.54 2.74 1.20
CA GLY A 4 -11.19 3.05 0.73
C GLY A 4 -11.20 3.86 -0.55
N TRP A 5 -10.15 4.63 -0.75
CA TRP A 5 -9.93 5.45 -1.92
C TRP A 5 -8.60 5.10 -2.60
N LEU A 6 -8.63 4.98 -3.91
CA LEU A 6 -7.46 5.00 -4.78
C LEU A 6 -7.76 5.98 -5.93
N GLY A 7 -7.04 7.07 -5.96
CA GLY A 7 -7.18 8.11 -6.98
C GLY A 7 -6.73 7.60 -8.37
N PRO A 8 -7.34 8.09 -9.46
CA PRO A 8 -6.88 7.78 -10.80
C PRO A 8 -5.40 8.13 -10.98
N GLY A 9 -4.58 7.14 -11.33
CA GLY A 9 -3.13 7.30 -11.43
C GLY A 9 -2.44 7.69 -10.12
N ARG A 10 -3.06 7.49 -8.97
CA ARG A 10 -2.61 7.93 -7.64
C ARG A 10 -2.43 9.44 -7.55
N GLN A 11 -3.23 10.20 -8.28
CA GLN A 11 -3.20 11.65 -8.28
C GLN A 11 -4.15 12.22 -7.23
N GLN A 12 -3.72 13.28 -6.57
CA GLN A 12 -4.49 13.99 -5.56
C GLN A 12 -4.40 15.51 -5.77
N THR A 13 -5.39 16.21 -5.26
CA THR A 13 -5.35 17.66 -5.06
C THR A 13 -5.02 17.97 -3.59
N PRO A 14 -4.61 19.18 -3.24
CA PRO A 14 -4.39 19.58 -1.85
C PRO A 14 -5.59 19.34 -0.92
N ASN A 15 -6.80 19.31 -1.47
CA ASN A 15 -8.03 19.15 -0.69
C ASN A 15 -8.51 17.70 -0.61
N THR A 16 -7.88 16.76 -1.33
CA THR A 16 -8.40 15.38 -1.46
C THR A 16 -8.52 14.69 -0.11
N VAL A 17 -7.51 14.79 0.74
CA VAL A 17 -7.51 14.12 2.05
C VAL A 17 -8.64 14.65 2.95
N ASP A 18 -8.84 15.97 2.99
CA ASP A 18 -9.92 16.60 3.75
C ASP A 18 -11.29 16.12 3.28
N LEU A 19 -11.52 16.15 1.97
CA LEU A 19 -12.79 15.70 1.37
C LEU A 19 -13.07 14.22 1.62
N LEU A 20 -12.05 13.37 1.63
CA LEU A 20 -12.18 11.96 1.93
C LEU A 20 -12.60 11.72 3.39
N VAL A 21 -12.02 12.47 4.33
CA VAL A 21 -12.44 12.42 5.75
C VAL A 21 -13.88 12.87 5.89
N GLU A 22 -14.26 14.00 5.29
CA GLU A 22 -15.62 14.53 5.30
C GLU A 22 -16.65 13.55 4.69
N ALA A 23 -16.24 12.83 3.65
CA ALA A 23 -17.08 11.81 3.00
C ALA A 23 -17.12 10.46 3.76
N GLY A 24 -16.40 10.33 4.87
CA GLY A 24 -16.41 9.13 5.71
C GLY A 24 -15.56 7.97 5.21
N PHE A 25 -14.57 8.24 4.35
CA PHE A 25 -13.57 7.22 3.99
C PHE A 25 -12.67 6.89 5.19
N SER A 26 -12.24 5.64 5.27
CA SER A 26 -11.38 5.17 6.36
C SER A 26 -9.91 5.05 5.97
N TYR A 27 -9.62 4.86 4.70
CA TYR A 27 -8.24 4.75 4.21
C TYR A 27 -8.08 5.24 2.77
N LEU A 28 -6.86 5.57 2.42
CA LEU A 28 -6.44 5.88 1.05
C LEU A 28 -5.22 5.04 0.66
N ALA A 29 -5.06 4.77 -0.63
CA ALA A 29 -3.99 3.93 -1.16
C ALA A 29 -3.11 4.67 -2.22
N ASP A 30 -3.13 5.99 -2.24
CA ASP A 30 -2.39 6.78 -3.24
C ASP A 30 -0.91 6.95 -2.88
N TRP A 31 -0.56 6.81 -1.61
CA TRP A 31 0.77 7.10 -1.10
C TRP A 31 1.57 5.82 -0.84
N ALA A 32 2.66 5.65 -1.58
CA ALA A 32 3.59 4.54 -1.44
C ALA A 32 4.88 5.04 -0.76
N ALA A 33 4.75 5.47 0.49
CA ALA A 33 5.85 6.04 1.26
C ALA A 33 6.57 5.02 2.15
N ASP A 34 5.91 3.92 2.46
CA ASP A 34 6.41 2.84 3.32
C ASP A 34 5.72 1.53 2.94
N GLU A 35 6.18 0.39 3.43
CA GLU A 35 5.55 -0.93 3.39
C GLU A 35 4.64 -1.21 4.60
N LEU A 36 4.39 -0.20 5.43
CA LEU A 36 3.47 -0.21 6.56
C LEU A 36 2.38 0.85 6.40
N PRO A 37 1.19 0.66 6.98
CA PRO A 37 0.21 1.72 7.09
C PRO A 37 0.73 2.86 7.96
N PHE A 38 0.28 4.07 7.67
CA PHE A 38 0.58 5.23 8.51
C PHE A 38 -0.60 6.22 8.55
N PRO A 39 -0.69 7.05 9.61
CA PRO A 39 -1.74 8.06 9.70
C PRO A 39 -1.46 9.23 8.78
N VAL A 40 -2.48 9.69 8.08
CA VAL A 40 -2.47 10.93 7.29
C VAL A 40 -3.39 11.94 7.94
N LYS A 41 -2.83 13.08 8.31
CA LYS A 41 -3.59 14.17 8.94
C LYS A 41 -4.42 14.91 7.89
N ALA A 42 -5.69 15.11 8.19
CA ALA A 42 -6.60 16.00 7.51
C ALA A 42 -6.92 17.20 8.43
N ARG A 43 -7.60 18.20 7.89
CA ARG A 43 -8.05 19.36 8.67
C ARG A 43 -8.95 18.95 9.86
N ASN A 44 -9.83 17.99 9.64
CA ASN A 44 -10.78 17.50 10.65
C ASN A 44 -10.66 16.00 10.87
N GLY A 45 -9.48 15.51 11.28
CA GLY A 45 -9.28 14.11 11.56
C GLY A 45 -8.13 13.47 10.78
N HIS A 46 -8.17 12.15 10.62
CA HIS A 46 -7.10 11.39 9.99
C HIS A 46 -7.65 10.26 9.13
N LEU A 47 -6.90 9.91 8.08
CA LEU A 47 -7.05 8.67 7.32
C LEU A 47 -5.90 7.72 7.61
N VAL A 48 -6.08 6.45 7.29
CA VAL A 48 -4.98 5.50 7.18
C VAL A 48 -4.47 5.52 5.74
N ALA A 49 -3.19 5.80 5.52
CA ALA A 49 -2.55 5.50 4.25
C ALA A 49 -2.18 4.01 4.23
N LEU A 50 -2.61 3.30 3.21
CA LEU A 50 -2.18 1.93 2.95
C LEU A 50 -1.13 1.93 1.85
N PRO A 51 -0.02 1.21 2.02
CA PRO A 51 0.98 1.07 0.98
C PRO A 51 0.35 0.45 -0.27
N TYR A 52 0.41 1.18 -1.37
CA TYR A 52 0.10 0.64 -2.68
C TYR A 52 1.42 0.36 -3.38
N SER A 53 1.77 -0.90 -3.44
CA SER A 53 3.06 -1.38 -3.93
C SER A 53 3.45 -0.75 -5.27
N ASN A 54 4.74 -0.50 -5.44
CA ASN A 54 5.32 -0.07 -6.71
C ASN A 54 5.39 -1.19 -7.76
N ILE A 55 4.98 -2.41 -7.43
CA ILE A 55 4.88 -3.50 -8.39
C ILE A 55 3.62 -3.29 -9.23
N SER A 56 3.82 -2.72 -10.42
CA SER A 56 2.74 -2.43 -11.36
C SER A 56 3.10 -2.97 -12.74
N ASP A 57 2.17 -3.71 -13.31
CA ASP A 57 2.30 -4.23 -14.68
C ASP A 57 2.36 -3.12 -15.73
N ILE A 58 1.71 -1.97 -15.52
CA ILE A 58 1.87 -0.79 -16.40
C ILE A 58 3.31 -0.30 -16.37
N SER A 59 3.89 -0.12 -15.20
CA SER A 59 5.28 0.33 -15.09
C SER A 59 6.22 -0.70 -15.73
N GLY A 60 6.03 -1.97 -15.43
CA GLY A 60 6.85 -3.05 -15.95
C GLY A 60 6.73 -3.22 -17.46
N PHE A 61 5.54 -3.51 -17.97
CA PHE A 61 5.37 -3.86 -19.38
C PHE A 61 5.35 -2.65 -20.32
N VAL A 62 4.97 -1.48 -19.87
CA VAL A 62 4.85 -0.30 -20.74
C VAL A 62 6.07 0.61 -20.64
N ARG A 63 6.61 0.82 -19.43
CA ARG A 63 7.72 1.74 -19.22
C ARG A 63 9.09 1.05 -19.24
N TRP A 64 9.20 -0.15 -18.66
CA TRP A 64 10.48 -0.85 -18.45
C TRP A 64 10.68 -2.03 -19.39
N SER A 65 9.77 -2.23 -20.33
CA SER A 65 9.85 -3.29 -21.36
C SER A 65 10.04 -4.70 -20.80
N TRP A 66 9.33 -5.02 -19.74
CA TRP A 66 9.38 -6.34 -19.10
C TRP A 66 9.05 -7.47 -20.07
N HIS A 67 9.75 -8.57 -19.96
CA HIS A 67 9.37 -9.86 -20.52
C HIS A 67 8.17 -10.47 -19.78
N ALA A 68 7.60 -11.52 -20.33
CA ALA A 68 6.37 -12.10 -19.79
C ALA A 68 6.49 -12.60 -18.34
N ASP A 69 7.66 -13.06 -17.94
CA ASP A 69 7.99 -13.63 -16.63
C ASP A 69 8.57 -12.63 -15.62
N ASP A 70 8.90 -11.42 -16.04
CA ASP A 70 9.52 -10.43 -15.14
C ASP A 70 8.61 -10.05 -13.96
N LEU A 71 7.30 -9.98 -14.18
CA LEU A 71 6.34 -9.76 -13.09
C LEU A 71 6.51 -10.81 -11.98
N TYR A 72 6.68 -12.08 -12.35
CA TYR A 72 6.86 -13.17 -11.38
C TYR A 72 8.18 -13.02 -10.62
N ARG A 73 9.30 -12.82 -11.34
CA ARG A 73 10.60 -12.67 -10.69
C ARG A 73 10.62 -11.48 -9.74
N TYR A 74 10.15 -10.34 -10.21
CA TYR A 74 10.10 -9.12 -9.40
C TYR A 74 9.18 -9.26 -8.17
N ALA A 75 8.02 -9.90 -8.34
CA ALA A 75 7.09 -10.13 -7.24
C ALA A 75 7.68 -11.08 -6.17
N CYS A 76 8.40 -12.13 -6.59
CA CYS A 76 9.04 -13.06 -5.65
C CYS A 76 10.19 -12.38 -4.90
N GLU A 77 11.12 -11.71 -5.58
CA GLU A 77 12.24 -11.02 -4.96
C GLU A 77 11.78 -9.93 -3.98
N HIS A 78 10.76 -9.18 -4.36
CA HIS A 78 10.16 -8.16 -3.47
C HIS A 78 9.50 -8.81 -2.25
N PHE A 79 8.73 -9.88 -2.47
CA PHE A 79 8.11 -10.62 -1.39
C PHE A 79 9.15 -11.21 -0.43
N ASP A 80 10.21 -11.84 -0.93
CA ASP A 80 11.24 -12.47 -0.11
C ASP A 80 11.90 -11.45 0.82
N THR A 81 12.23 -10.27 0.30
CA THR A 81 12.79 -9.17 1.09
C THR A 81 11.82 -8.75 2.21
N LEU A 82 10.55 -8.49 1.87
CA LEU A 82 9.56 -8.09 2.87
C LEU A 82 9.23 -9.22 3.86
N TYR A 83 9.28 -10.46 3.42
CA TYR A 83 9.03 -11.61 4.28
C TYR A 83 10.14 -11.78 5.33
N GLU A 84 11.41 -11.59 4.96
CA GLU A 84 12.53 -11.54 5.91
C GLU A 84 12.40 -10.36 6.88
N GLU A 85 12.05 -9.17 6.39
CA GLU A 85 11.83 -8.01 7.24
C GLU A 85 10.64 -8.16 8.19
N ALA A 86 9.65 -8.98 7.82
CA ALA A 86 8.45 -9.24 8.63
C ALA A 86 8.73 -9.92 9.97
N GLU A 87 9.93 -10.45 10.19
CA GLU A 87 10.38 -10.90 11.51
C GLU A 87 10.39 -9.74 12.55
N LYS A 88 10.55 -8.50 12.10
CA LYS A 88 10.58 -7.30 12.95
C LYS A 88 9.23 -6.58 13.05
N GLY A 89 8.25 -7.00 12.29
CA GLY A 89 6.91 -6.39 12.22
C GLY A 89 6.26 -6.63 10.87
N ALA A 90 4.94 -6.58 10.80
CA ALA A 90 4.19 -6.83 9.57
C ALA A 90 4.72 -6.03 8.37
N ARG A 91 4.54 -6.57 7.17
CA ARG A 91 4.82 -5.89 5.90
C ARG A 91 3.65 -6.10 4.96
N ILE A 92 3.40 -5.14 4.10
CA ILE A 92 2.30 -5.18 3.14
C ILE A 92 2.88 -5.23 1.73
N ILE A 93 2.37 -6.17 0.94
CA ILE A 93 2.65 -6.27 -0.49
C ILE A 93 1.34 -6.18 -1.27
N SER A 94 1.34 -5.44 -2.36
CA SER A 94 0.26 -5.42 -3.33
C SER A 94 0.81 -5.52 -4.76
N LEU A 95 0.11 -6.23 -5.63
CA LEU A 95 0.43 -6.35 -7.05
C LEU A 95 -0.63 -5.60 -7.85
N ALA A 96 -0.24 -4.49 -8.48
CA ALA A 96 -1.15 -3.71 -9.33
C ALA A 96 -1.17 -4.31 -10.74
N VAL A 97 -2.28 -4.93 -11.09
CA VAL A 97 -2.42 -5.63 -12.38
C VAL A 97 -3.64 -5.15 -13.16
N HIS A 98 -3.51 -5.12 -14.49
CA HIS A 98 -4.56 -4.73 -15.40
C HIS A 98 -4.93 -5.90 -16.31
N PRO A 99 -6.22 -6.25 -16.47
CA PRO A 99 -6.64 -7.38 -17.29
C PRO A 99 -6.11 -7.34 -18.72
N TYR A 100 -6.07 -6.18 -19.34
CA TYR A 100 -5.58 -6.02 -20.72
C TYR A 100 -4.06 -6.16 -20.86
N LEU A 101 -3.29 -6.12 -19.78
CA LEU A 101 -1.84 -6.35 -19.76
C LEU A 101 -1.54 -7.75 -19.22
N THR A 102 -1.73 -7.97 -17.95
CA THR A 102 -1.38 -9.22 -17.25
C THR A 102 -2.35 -10.36 -17.57
N GLY A 103 -3.63 -10.06 -17.86
CA GLY A 103 -4.63 -11.08 -18.21
C GLY A 103 -4.42 -11.78 -19.57
N ARG A 104 -3.42 -11.42 -20.35
CA ARG A 104 -3.13 -12.04 -21.65
C ARG A 104 -2.45 -13.42 -21.50
N PRO A 105 -2.68 -14.37 -22.44
CA PRO A 105 -2.20 -15.74 -22.35
C PRO A 105 -0.71 -15.90 -21.98
N PRO A 106 0.24 -15.15 -22.57
CA PRO A 106 1.66 -15.34 -22.23
C PRO A 106 2.04 -14.83 -20.83
N ARG A 107 1.17 -14.03 -20.18
CA ARG A 107 1.46 -13.33 -18.91
C ARG A 107 0.66 -13.87 -17.72
N ILE A 108 -0.61 -14.23 -17.91
CA ILE A 108 -1.51 -14.64 -16.81
C ILE A 108 -0.97 -15.79 -15.95
N LYS A 109 -0.28 -16.74 -16.57
CA LYS A 109 0.37 -17.87 -15.86
C LYS A 109 1.43 -17.41 -14.86
N TRP A 110 2.05 -16.26 -15.09
CA TRP A 110 3.07 -15.73 -14.19
C TRP A 110 2.47 -15.04 -12.98
N LEU A 111 1.33 -14.38 -13.14
CA LEU A 111 0.55 -13.89 -12.00
C LEU A 111 0.09 -15.07 -11.11
N ASP A 112 -0.45 -16.12 -11.70
CA ASP A 112 -0.84 -17.34 -10.96
C ASP A 112 0.34 -17.93 -10.18
N LYS A 113 1.52 -17.99 -10.79
CA LYS A 113 2.74 -18.46 -10.12
C LYS A 113 3.17 -17.53 -8.98
N SER A 114 3.09 -16.20 -9.17
CA SER A 114 3.41 -15.23 -8.12
C SER A 114 2.50 -15.41 -6.91
N LEU A 115 1.20 -15.50 -7.14
CA LEU A 115 0.24 -15.70 -6.07
C LEU A 115 0.43 -17.03 -5.34
N LYS A 116 0.67 -18.12 -6.08
CA LYS A 116 0.97 -19.43 -5.49
C LYS A 116 2.25 -19.41 -4.66
N TYR A 117 3.28 -18.73 -5.14
CA TYR A 117 4.53 -18.57 -4.40
C TYR A 117 4.30 -17.85 -3.08
N ILE A 118 3.74 -16.66 -3.13
CA ILE A 118 3.47 -15.83 -1.95
C ILE A 118 2.60 -16.57 -0.93
N THR A 119 1.51 -17.18 -1.39
CA THR A 119 0.55 -17.85 -0.51
C THR A 119 1.03 -19.19 0.03
N SER A 120 2.12 -19.74 -0.48
CA SER A 120 2.72 -20.97 0.07
C SER A 120 3.52 -20.73 1.35
N HIS A 121 3.82 -19.49 1.69
CA HIS A 121 4.58 -19.13 2.89
C HIS A 121 3.69 -18.99 4.12
N LYS A 122 4.21 -19.44 5.28
CA LYS A 122 3.50 -19.32 6.55
C LYS A 122 3.41 -17.86 6.99
N GLY A 123 2.32 -17.49 7.67
CA GLY A 123 2.15 -16.12 8.18
C GLY A 123 1.69 -15.11 7.13
N VAL A 124 1.50 -15.51 5.88
CA VAL A 124 0.91 -14.66 4.85
C VAL A 124 -0.59 -14.54 5.11
N TRP A 125 -1.06 -13.31 5.28
CA TRP A 125 -2.46 -12.96 5.43
C TRP A 125 -3.01 -12.39 4.11
N LEU A 126 -3.81 -13.19 3.39
CA LEU A 126 -4.55 -12.69 2.24
C LEU A 126 -5.78 -11.93 2.73
N THR A 127 -5.84 -10.66 2.45
CA THR A 127 -6.82 -9.78 3.06
C THR A 127 -7.18 -8.61 2.14
N THR A 128 -8.12 -7.80 2.57
CA THR A 128 -8.54 -6.58 1.88
C THR A 128 -7.92 -5.33 2.53
N GLY A 129 -7.84 -4.23 1.76
CA GLY A 129 -7.38 -2.95 2.32
C GLY A 129 -8.25 -2.48 3.49
N GLY A 130 -9.55 -2.81 3.50
CA GLY A 130 -10.44 -2.50 4.62
C GLY A 130 -10.05 -3.22 5.91
N GLU A 131 -9.73 -4.52 5.82
CA GLU A 131 -9.30 -5.32 6.97
C GLU A 131 -7.93 -4.88 7.50
N ILE A 132 -7.00 -4.52 6.62
CA ILE A 132 -5.71 -3.94 7.02
C ILE A 132 -5.93 -2.61 7.75
N ALA A 133 -6.77 -1.73 7.23
CA ALA A 133 -7.06 -0.46 7.85
C ALA A 133 -7.71 -0.62 9.24
N ASP A 134 -8.61 -1.60 9.40
CA ASP A 134 -9.25 -1.91 10.69
C ASP A 134 -8.23 -2.43 11.70
N TRP A 135 -7.40 -3.41 11.31
CA TRP A 135 -6.31 -3.93 12.12
C TRP A 135 -5.36 -2.82 12.58
N TYR A 136 -4.89 -1.98 11.63
CA TYR A 136 -3.98 -0.89 11.96
C TYR A 136 -4.61 0.13 12.91
N ARG A 137 -5.89 0.48 12.70
CA ARG A 137 -6.61 1.41 13.58
C ARG A 137 -6.77 0.88 14.99
N GLN A 138 -7.00 -0.42 15.13
CA GLN A 138 -7.19 -1.05 16.42
C GLN A 138 -5.90 -1.05 17.25
N ASP A 139 -4.77 -1.40 16.65
CA ASP A 139 -3.57 -1.78 17.40
C ASP A 139 -2.47 -0.70 17.39
N TYR A 140 -2.41 0.17 16.36
CA TYR A 140 -1.25 1.04 16.15
C TYR A 140 -1.58 2.52 15.94
N PHE A 141 -2.74 2.82 15.41
CA PHE A 141 -3.07 4.15 14.87
C PHE A 141 -2.97 5.27 15.91
N ALA A 142 -3.53 5.07 17.11
CA ALA A 142 -3.54 6.09 18.16
C ALA A 142 -2.12 6.47 18.61
N GLN A 143 -1.25 5.47 18.72
CA GLN A 143 0.15 5.67 19.07
C GLN A 143 0.90 6.41 17.95
N ALA A 144 0.72 6.00 16.71
CA ALA A 144 1.38 6.61 15.56
C ALA A 144 0.96 8.09 15.35
N VAL A 145 -0.31 8.43 15.58
CA VAL A 145 -0.79 9.82 15.55
C VAL A 145 -0.09 10.66 16.62
N LYS A 146 -0.03 10.15 17.85
CA LYS A 146 0.62 10.85 18.98
C LYS A 146 2.12 11.07 18.73
N GLU A 147 2.81 10.08 18.23
CA GLU A 147 4.24 10.19 17.88
C GLU A 147 4.47 11.23 16.78
N GLY A 148 3.65 11.23 15.73
CA GLY A 148 3.74 12.21 14.65
C GLY A 148 3.49 13.65 15.13
N GLU A 149 2.52 13.87 16.00
CA GLU A 149 2.26 15.19 16.60
C GLU A 149 3.44 15.67 17.45
N SER A 150 4.03 14.79 18.26
CA SER A 150 5.20 15.12 19.08
C SER A 150 6.42 15.52 18.25
N LEU A 151 6.67 14.82 17.12
CA LEU A 151 7.77 15.16 16.22
C LEU A 151 7.58 16.53 15.56
N ILE A 152 6.35 16.88 15.20
CA ILE A 152 6.04 18.20 14.63
C ILE A 152 6.29 19.29 15.66
N GLU A 153 5.83 19.14 16.90
CA GLU A 153 6.08 20.10 17.97
C GLU A 153 7.57 20.31 18.23
N GLN A 154 8.36 19.24 18.30
CA GLN A 154 9.81 19.33 18.48
C GLN A 154 10.50 20.05 17.32
N SER A 155 10.05 19.83 16.08
CA SER A 155 10.62 20.49 14.90
C SER A 155 10.36 22.00 14.90
N ILE A 156 9.21 22.44 15.36
CA ILE A 156 8.84 23.86 15.48
C ILE A 156 9.72 24.54 16.55
N LEU A 157 9.87 23.93 17.71
CA LEU A 157 10.68 24.45 18.81
C LEU A 157 12.18 24.53 18.50
N SER A 158 12.66 23.70 17.58
CA SER A 158 14.07 23.70 17.15
C SER A 158 14.41 24.76 16.08
N THR A 159 13.42 25.44 15.55
CA THR A 159 13.56 26.50 14.51
C THR A 159 13.40 27.92 15.06
N GLU A 160 13.09 28.06 16.32
CA GLU A 160 13.11 29.32 17.09
C GLU A 160 14.46 29.51 17.82
#